data_f8ab880741eff17e7769543eea350aa8
#
_entry.id   f8ab880741eff17e7769543eea350aa8
#
_cell.length_a   1.000
_cell.length_b   1.000
_cell.length_c   1.000
_cell.angle_alpha   90.00
_cell.angle_beta   90.00
_cell.angle_gamma   90.00
#
_symmetry.space_group_name_H-M   'P 1'
#
loop_
_entity.id
_entity.type
_entity.pdbx_description
1 polymer ?
#
loop_
_entity_poly.entity_id
_entity_poly.type
_entity_poly.pdbx_seq_one_letter_code
_entity_poly.pdbx_strand_id
1 'polypeptide(L)'
;MSHDNAGKVGSVRRELSQREHEGRPVHALVAARVYGADRDDLWNALTNAARIPQWFLPISGELRPGGRYQFEGNAGGEITECEPPEHFVLTWRMHGDVSRVTVTLSEMSEGRTEVRLEHLAQFPPEFWEEFGPGAVGIGWDQAMYGLDQHFSSDPAVVPDTAAEWLASAEGGDFTRRSSDAWCEASIALGADEEAARAAADRVAAFYMGEDPT
;
A
#
# COMPACT_ATOMS: atom_id res chain seq x y z
N MET A 1 11.87 -18.65 -14.02
CA MET A 1 10.42 -18.70 -14.22
C MET A 1 9.94 -17.27 -14.18
N SER A 2 9.22 -16.80 -15.20
CA SER A 2 8.68 -15.43 -15.21
C SER A 2 7.58 -15.37 -14.16
N HIS A 3 7.80 -14.61 -13.09
CA HIS A 3 6.76 -14.36 -12.10
C HIS A 3 5.65 -13.54 -12.77
N ASP A 4 4.39 -13.96 -12.61
CA ASP A 4 3.24 -13.30 -13.22
C ASP A 4 2.90 -11.99 -12.46
N ASN A 5 3.70 -10.94 -12.69
CA ASN A 5 3.45 -9.61 -12.11
C ASN A 5 2.10 -9.04 -12.57
N ALA A 6 1.64 -9.37 -13.77
CA ALA A 6 0.34 -8.93 -14.26
C ALA A 6 -0.79 -9.48 -13.39
N GLY A 7 -0.75 -10.77 -13.04
CA GLY A 7 -1.72 -11.39 -12.14
C GLY A 7 -1.62 -10.82 -10.72
N LYS A 8 -0.41 -10.55 -10.23
CA LYS A 8 -0.18 -10.02 -8.88
C LYS A 8 -0.69 -8.60 -8.71
N VAL A 9 -0.38 -7.70 -9.63
CA VAL A 9 -0.92 -6.33 -9.65
C VAL A 9 -2.42 -6.35 -9.93
N GLY A 10 -2.88 -7.18 -10.87
CA GLY A 10 -4.29 -7.34 -11.24
C GLY A 10 -5.17 -7.90 -10.11
N SER A 11 -4.59 -8.62 -9.14
CA SER A 11 -5.33 -9.14 -7.99
C SER A 11 -5.65 -8.09 -6.91
N VAL A 12 -5.10 -6.88 -7.01
CA VAL A 12 -5.41 -5.75 -6.12
C VAL A 12 -6.54 -4.93 -6.73
N ARG A 13 -7.66 -4.79 -6.02
CA ARG A 13 -8.73 -3.86 -6.34
C ARG A 13 -8.37 -2.48 -5.80
N ARG A 14 -8.42 -1.46 -6.67
CA ARG A 14 -8.09 -0.08 -6.33
C ARG A 14 -9.32 0.80 -6.50
N GLU A 15 -9.54 1.68 -5.52
CA GLU A 15 -10.59 2.68 -5.57
C GLU A 15 -9.99 4.03 -5.16
N LEU A 16 -10.41 5.07 -5.85
CA LEU A 16 -10.04 6.44 -5.56
C LEU A 16 -11.31 7.27 -5.39
N SER A 17 -11.35 8.11 -4.36
CA SER A 17 -12.44 9.05 -4.17
C SER A 17 -11.96 10.31 -3.45
N GLN A 18 -12.73 11.40 -3.62
CA GLN A 18 -12.57 12.59 -2.82
C GLN A 18 -13.67 12.63 -1.78
N ARG A 19 -13.30 12.96 -0.54
CA ARG A 19 -14.21 13.01 0.61
C ARG A 19 -13.90 14.23 1.47
N GLU A 20 -14.81 14.50 2.39
CA GLU A 20 -14.55 15.40 3.51
C GLU A 20 -14.20 14.58 4.75
N HIS A 21 -13.12 14.94 5.42
CA HIS A 21 -12.72 14.35 6.70
C HIS A 21 -12.32 15.49 7.64
N GLU A 22 -12.97 15.56 8.82
CA GLU A 22 -12.76 16.65 9.82
C GLU A 22 -12.90 18.06 9.21
N GLY A 23 -13.86 18.26 8.31
CA GLY A 23 -14.12 19.53 7.64
C GLY A 23 -13.10 19.93 6.57
N ARG A 24 -12.28 18.98 6.09
CA ARG A 24 -11.26 19.22 5.06
C ARG A 24 -11.40 18.24 3.90
N PRO A 25 -11.19 18.69 2.66
CA PRO A 25 -11.15 17.78 1.53
C PRO A 25 -9.93 16.85 1.63
N VAL A 26 -10.17 15.56 1.44
CA VAL A 26 -9.13 14.51 1.44
C VAL A 26 -9.30 13.60 0.23
N HIS A 27 -8.20 13.03 -0.23
CA HIS A 27 -8.22 11.89 -1.13
C HIS A 27 -8.28 10.60 -0.30
N ALA A 28 -9.16 9.69 -0.70
CA ALA A 28 -9.25 8.35 -0.15
C ALA A 28 -8.76 7.36 -1.20
N LEU A 29 -7.61 6.73 -0.93
CA LEU A 29 -7.05 5.65 -1.72
C LEU A 29 -7.39 4.34 -1.04
N VAL A 30 -7.96 3.39 -1.79
CA VAL A 30 -8.25 2.05 -1.31
C VAL A 30 -7.48 1.05 -2.13
N ALA A 31 -6.75 0.17 -1.45
CA ALA A 31 -6.19 -1.04 -2.01
C ALA A 31 -6.79 -2.24 -1.26
N ALA A 32 -7.35 -3.21 -1.98
CA ALA A 32 -7.94 -4.40 -1.38
C ALA A 32 -7.52 -5.66 -2.14
N ARG A 33 -7.21 -6.72 -1.40
CA ARG A 33 -6.80 -8.00 -1.96
C ARG A 33 -7.30 -9.16 -1.11
N VAL A 34 -7.67 -10.26 -1.76
CA VAL A 34 -8.04 -11.52 -1.10
C VAL A 34 -6.81 -12.41 -1.01
N TYR A 35 -6.52 -12.88 0.19
CA TYR A 35 -5.44 -13.81 0.50
C TYR A 35 -6.02 -15.20 0.80
N GLY A 36 -5.26 -16.24 0.46
CA GLY A 36 -5.57 -17.62 0.83
C GLY A 36 -5.10 -17.94 2.25
N ALA A 37 -5.64 -17.24 3.23
CA ALA A 37 -5.28 -17.39 4.64
C ALA A 37 -6.48 -17.06 5.53
N ASP A 38 -6.51 -17.65 6.72
CA ASP A 38 -7.51 -17.38 7.75
C ASP A 38 -7.34 -15.97 8.32
N ARG A 39 -8.45 -15.35 8.72
CA ARG A 39 -8.47 -13.97 9.23
C ARG A 39 -7.56 -13.79 10.44
N ASP A 40 -7.52 -14.74 11.37
CA ASP A 40 -6.70 -14.65 12.56
C ASP A 40 -5.20 -14.72 12.24
N ASP A 41 -4.81 -15.50 11.24
CA ASP A 41 -3.40 -15.58 10.81
C ASP A 41 -2.97 -14.31 10.05
N LEU A 42 -3.82 -13.77 9.17
CA LEU A 42 -3.59 -12.46 8.55
C LEU A 42 -3.54 -11.34 9.59
N TRP A 43 -4.46 -11.34 10.56
CA TRP A 43 -4.41 -10.40 11.67
C TRP A 43 -3.07 -10.45 12.41
N ASN A 44 -2.62 -11.65 12.74
CA ASN A 44 -1.34 -11.83 13.40
C ASN A 44 -0.16 -11.35 12.53
N ALA A 45 -0.19 -11.60 11.20
CA ALA A 45 0.84 -11.10 10.29
C ALA A 45 0.89 -9.56 10.26
N LEU A 46 -0.27 -8.90 10.32
CA LEU A 46 -0.41 -7.44 10.22
C LEU A 46 -0.15 -6.70 11.54
N THR A 47 -0.23 -7.38 12.69
CA THR A 47 -0.19 -6.72 14.02
C THR A 47 0.91 -7.22 14.95
N ASN A 48 1.58 -8.31 14.63
CA ASN A 48 2.66 -8.85 15.43
C ASN A 48 4.00 -8.25 15.04
N ALA A 49 4.64 -7.54 15.96
CA ALA A 49 5.93 -6.87 15.75
C ALA A 49 7.05 -7.81 15.26
N ALA A 50 6.98 -9.10 15.58
CA ALA A 50 7.95 -10.10 15.11
C ALA A 50 7.65 -10.64 13.70
N ARG A 51 6.40 -10.51 13.23
CA ARG A 51 6.00 -10.96 11.88
C ARG A 51 6.06 -9.85 10.84
N ILE A 52 5.70 -8.62 11.19
CA ILE A 52 5.69 -7.49 10.26
C ILE A 52 7.01 -7.36 9.48
N PRO A 53 8.20 -7.45 10.10
CA PRO A 53 9.46 -7.34 9.37
C PRO A 53 9.73 -8.47 8.35
N GLN A 54 8.96 -9.54 8.37
CA GLN A 54 9.12 -10.67 7.44
C GLN A 54 8.48 -10.39 6.06
N TRP A 55 7.64 -9.38 5.95
CA TRP A 55 6.93 -9.05 4.72
C TRP A 55 6.88 -7.54 4.41
N PHE A 56 7.19 -6.72 5.40
CA PHE A 56 7.22 -5.26 5.29
C PHE A 56 8.51 -4.73 5.95
N LEU A 57 8.46 -3.52 6.47
CA LEU A 57 9.60 -2.86 7.09
C LEU A 57 9.75 -3.24 8.57
N PRO A 58 10.97 -3.20 9.13
CA PRO A 58 11.17 -3.28 10.56
C PRO A 58 10.35 -2.24 11.30
N ILE A 59 9.73 -2.66 12.40
CA ILE A 59 8.84 -1.82 13.20
C ILE A 59 9.29 -1.80 14.65
N SER A 60 9.14 -0.65 15.29
CA SER A 60 9.40 -0.46 16.72
C SER A 60 8.22 0.26 17.38
N GLY A 61 8.19 0.24 18.70
CA GLY A 61 7.17 0.95 19.49
C GLY A 61 6.17 0.02 20.16
N GLU A 62 5.00 0.57 20.51
CA GLU A 62 3.95 -0.14 21.24
C GLU A 62 2.74 -0.36 20.33
N LEU A 63 2.58 -1.59 19.83
CA LEU A 63 1.51 -1.95 18.89
C LEU A 63 0.19 -2.24 19.65
N ARG A 64 -0.39 -1.21 20.27
CA ARG A 64 -1.66 -1.26 21.01
C ARG A 64 -2.40 0.08 20.87
N PRO A 65 -3.71 0.15 21.10
CA PRO A 65 -4.44 1.42 21.12
C PRO A 65 -3.77 2.48 22.00
N GLY A 66 -3.60 3.68 21.45
CA GLY A 66 -2.87 4.79 22.08
C GLY A 66 -1.34 4.66 22.06
N GLY A 67 -0.81 3.54 21.59
CA GLY A 67 0.63 3.32 21.44
C GLY A 67 1.17 3.94 20.16
N ARG A 68 2.45 4.29 20.19
CA ARG A 68 3.18 4.85 19.03
C ARG A 68 4.01 3.77 18.38
N TYR A 69 4.08 3.83 17.06
CA TYR A 69 4.91 2.96 16.24
C TYR A 69 5.83 3.76 15.31
N GLN A 70 6.88 3.13 14.83
CA GLN A 70 7.79 3.67 13.82
C GLN A 70 8.26 2.55 12.91
N PHE A 71 8.03 2.67 11.61
CA PHE A 71 8.70 1.86 10.59
C PHE A 71 10.09 2.44 10.29
N GLU A 72 11.10 1.61 10.20
CA GLU A 72 12.48 2.04 9.95
C GLU A 72 12.59 2.70 8.57
N GLY A 73 13.13 3.91 8.53
CA GLY A 73 13.29 4.69 7.29
C GLY A 73 11.98 5.13 6.62
N ASN A 74 10.83 5.00 7.30
CA ASN A 74 9.51 5.28 6.74
C ASN A 74 8.61 5.97 7.78
N ALA A 75 7.31 5.90 7.61
CA ALA A 75 6.34 6.54 8.47
C ALA A 75 6.30 5.98 9.90
N GLY A 76 5.88 6.83 10.80
CA GLY A 76 5.47 6.46 12.15
C GLY A 76 4.13 7.09 12.51
N GLY A 77 3.63 6.79 13.70
CA GLY A 77 2.37 7.36 14.13
C GLY A 77 1.83 6.77 15.43
N GLU A 78 0.52 6.80 15.55
CA GLU A 78 -0.21 6.28 16.71
C GLU A 78 -1.31 5.34 16.24
N ILE A 79 -1.51 4.23 16.95
CA ILE A 79 -2.64 3.33 16.75
C ILE A 79 -3.83 3.92 17.49
N THR A 80 -4.82 4.42 16.75
CA THR A 80 -5.97 5.12 17.32
C THR A 80 -7.13 4.20 17.64
N GLU A 81 -7.29 3.11 16.87
CA GLU A 81 -8.35 2.12 17.06
C GLU A 81 -7.78 0.71 16.77
N CYS A 82 -8.30 -0.30 17.46
CA CYS A 82 -7.92 -1.69 17.21
C CYS A 82 -9.00 -2.62 17.73
N GLU A 83 -9.66 -3.34 16.85
CA GLU A 83 -10.69 -4.35 17.12
C GLU A 83 -10.28 -5.70 16.49
N PRO A 84 -9.56 -6.54 17.24
CA PRO A 84 -9.11 -7.84 16.73
C PRO A 84 -10.28 -8.80 16.48
N PRO A 85 -10.24 -9.59 15.42
CA PRO A 85 -9.33 -9.55 14.28
C PRO A 85 -9.92 -8.80 13.07
N GLU A 86 -10.72 -7.75 13.29
CA GLU A 86 -11.55 -7.12 12.27
C GLU A 86 -10.90 -5.90 11.63
N HIS A 87 -10.43 -4.95 12.46
CA HIS A 87 -9.81 -3.73 11.92
C HIS A 87 -8.88 -3.04 12.92
N PHE A 88 -8.00 -2.21 12.38
CA PHE A 88 -7.25 -1.22 13.13
C PHE A 88 -7.12 0.08 12.33
N VAL A 89 -6.94 1.17 13.07
CA VAL A 89 -6.75 2.50 12.52
C VAL A 89 -5.49 3.12 13.12
N LEU A 90 -4.72 3.78 12.27
CA LEU A 90 -3.51 4.46 12.68
C LEU A 90 -3.34 5.82 11.98
N THR A 91 -2.65 6.73 12.64
CA THR A 91 -2.12 7.91 11.97
C THR A 91 -0.85 7.53 11.24
N TRP A 92 -0.66 8.09 10.04
CA TRP A 92 0.52 7.88 9.20
C TRP A 92 1.24 9.21 9.05
N ARG A 93 2.38 9.34 9.72
CA ARG A 93 3.19 10.57 9.74
C ARG A 93 4.43 10.38 8.89
N MET A 94 4.55 11.17 7.84
CA MET A 94 5.68 11.13 6.93
C MET A 94 5.99 12.53 6.41
N HIS A 95 7.26 12.93 6.41
CA HIS A 95 7.73 14.25 5.94
C HIS A 95 7.01 15.47 6.54
N GLY A 96 6.47 15.35 7.75
CA GLY A 96 5.74 16.44 8.43
C GLY A 96 4.22 16.39 8.24
N ASP A 97 3.72 15.62 7.28
CA ASP A 97 2.30 15.43 7.04
C ASP A 97 1.72 14.32 7.93
N VAL A 98 0.45 14.42 8.22
CA VAL A 98 -0.31 13.43 9.00
C VAL A 98 -1.52 13.00 8.20
N SER A 99 -1.61 11.72 7.94
CA SER A 99 -2.74 11.09 7.27
C SER A 99 -3.30 9.95 8.13
N ARG A 100 -4.40 9.35 7.68
CA ARG A 100 -5.06 8.25 8.39
C ARG A 100 -5.06 7.00 7.53
N VAL A 101 -4.69 5.87 8.11
CA VAL A 101 -4.77 4.56 7.49
C VAL A 101 -5.70 3.68 8.29
N THR A 102 -6.66 3.05 7.61
CA THR A 102 -7.55 2.04 8.16
C THR A 102 -7.28 0.71 7.44
N VAL A 103 -7.08 -0.35 8.19
CA VAL A 103 -6.97 -1.71 7.64
C VAL A 103 -8.12 -2.54 8.20
N THR A 104 -8.88 -3.17 7.30
CA THR A 104 -10.04 -4.02 7.63
C THR A 104 -9.83 -5.41 7.04
N LEU A 105 -10.15 -6.43 7.81
CA LEU A 105 -10.12 -7.83 7.41
C LEU A 105 -11.54 -8.38 7.34
N SER A 106 -11.91 -8.92 6.19
CA SER A 106 -13.23 -9.51 5.96
C SER A 106 -13.08 -10.95 5.47
N GLU A 107 -13.64 -11.89 6.21
CA GLU A 107 -13.69 -13.28 5.77
C GLU A 107 -14.63 -13.41 4.56
N MET A 108 -14.10 -13.92 3.45
CA MET A 108 -14.84 -14.11 2.19
C MET A 108 -15.39 -15.53 2.08
N SER A 109 -14.65 -16.51 2.58
CA SER A 109 -14.99 -17.92 2.72
C SER A 109 -13.94 -18.58 3.60
N GLU A 110 -14.15 -19.85 3.99
CA GLU A 110 -13.17 -20.61 4.75
C GLU A 110 -11.77 -20.56 4.10
N GLY A 111 -10.76 -20.16 4.88
CA GLY A 111 -9.37 -20.01 4.42
C GLY A 111 -9.14 -18.88 3.43
N ARG A 112 -10.08 -17.93 3.29
CA ARG A 112 -9.93 -16.78 2.38
C ARG A 112 -10.40 -15.48 3.02
N THR A 113 -9.50 -14.53 3.14
CA THR A 113 -9.77 -13.24 3.79
C THR A 113 -9.36 -12.08 2.88
N GLU A 114 -10.24 -11.09 2.73
CA GLU A 114 -9.89 -9.80 2.10
C GLU A 114 -9.22 -8.91 3.13
N VAL A 115 -8.06 -8.36 2.78
CA VAL A 115 -7.44 -7.22 3.46
C VAL A 115 -7.76 -5.98 2.63
N ARG A 116 -8.44 -5.01 3.24
CA ARG A 116 -8.76 -3.70 2.67
C ARG A 116 -8.02 -2.61 3.44
N LEU A 117 -7.14 -1.91 2.77
CA LEU A 117 -6.46 -0.74 3.27
C LEU A 117 -7.09 0.51 2.67
N GLU A 118 -7.45 1.47 3.52
CA GLU A 118 -7.90 2.80 3.11
C GLU A 118 -6.94 3.85 3.67
N HIS A 119 -6.39 4.68 2.80
CA HIS A 119 -5.53 5.79 3.18
C HIS A 119 -6.24 7.11 2.88
N LEU A 120 -6.56 7.87 3.91
CA LEU A 120 -7.11 9.21 3.82
C LEU A 120 -6.00 10.23 4.00
N ALA A 121 -5.72 11.02 2.97
CA ALA A 121 -4.65 12.01 3.00
C ALA A 121 -5.07 13.33 2.33
N GLN A 122 -4.52 14.43 2.84
CA GLN A 122 -4.46 15.69 2.12
C GLN A 122 -3.15 15.75 1.36
N PHE A 123 -3.23 16.12 0.10
CA PHE A 123 -2.04 16.36 -0.72
C PHE A 123 -2.06 17.82 -1.18
N PRO A 124 -0.92 18.52 -1.22
CA PRO A 124 -0.81 19.78 -1.94
C PRO A 124 -1.27 19.57 -3.40
N PRO A 125 -2.06 20.52 -3.98
CA PRO A 125 -2.53 20.37 -5.36
C PRO A 125 -1.39 20.09 -6.34
N GLU A 126 -0.27 20.78 -6.20
CA GLU A 126 0.90 20.65 -7.07
C GLU A 126 1.50 19.25 -7.00
N PHE A 127 1.57 18.66 -5.79
CA PHE A 127 2.06 17.30 -5.60
C PHE A 127 1.12 16.27 -6.23
N TRP A 128 -0.20 16.49 -6.09
CA TRP A 128 -1.19 15.61 -6.70
C TRP A 128 -1.19 15.69 -8.23
N GLU A 129 -1.04 16.88 -8.78
CA GLU A 129 -0.92 17.10 -10.23
C GLU A 129 0.36 16.49 -10.79
N GLU A 130 1.45 16.56 -10.03
CA GLU A 130 2.76 16.04 -10.46
C GLU A 130 2.83 14.51 -10.42
N PHE A 131 2.37 13.88 -9.34
CA PHE A 131 2.59 12.44 -9.08
C PHE A 131 1.32 11.59 -9.04
N GLY A 132 0.16 12.19 -8.93
CA GLY A 132 -1.12 11.49 -8.87
C GLY A 132 -1.23 10.51 -7.70
N PRO A 133 -2.21 9.58 -7.76
CA PRO A 133 -2.42 8.59 -6.70
C PRO A 133 -1.28 7.57 -6.59
N GLY A 134 -0.47 7.38 -7.64
CA GLY A 134 0.68 6.49 -7.65
C GLY A 134 1.72 6.83 -6.60
N ALA A 135 1.84 8.12 -6.21
CA ALA A 135 2.77 8.58 -5.18
C ALA A 135 2.68 7.80 -3.86
N VAL A 136 1.49 7.33 -3.53
CA VAL A 136 1.21 6.55 -2.32
C VAL A 136 0.77 5.13 -2.66
N GLY A 137 0.01 4.99 -3.74
CA GLY A 137 -0.60 3.73 -4.14
C GLY A 137 0.40 2.64 -4.49
N ILE A 138 1.51 2.98 -5.16
CA ILE A 138 2.59 2.02 -5.49
C ILE A 138 3.17 1.41 -4.20
N GLY A 139 3.42 2.22 -3.17
CA GLY A 139 3.92 1.72 -1.89
C GLY A 139 2.94 0.75 -1.21
N TRP A 140 1.64 0.99 -1.29
CA TRP A 140 0.64 0.05 -0.77
C TRP A 140 0.55 -1.23 -1.59
N ASP A 141 0.68 -1.16 -2.90
CA ASP A 141 0.74 -2.35 -3.75
C ASP A 141 1.97 -3.20 -3.44
N GLN A 142 3.12 -2.58 -3.19
CA GLN A 142 4.34 -3.27 -2.75
C GLN A 142 4.15 -3.95 -1.39
N ALA A 143 3.49 -3.28 -0.43
CA ALA A 143 3.15 -3.88 0.85
C ALA A 143 2.21 -5.09 0.71
N MET A 144 1.17 -4.97 -0.13
CA MET A 144 0.26 -6.08 -0.42
C MET A 144 0.96 -7.24 -1.15
N TYR A 145 1.92 -6.94 -2.01
CA TYR A 145 2.76 -7.96 -2.64
C TYR A 145 3.67 -8.66 -1.64
N GLY A 146 4.32 -7.91 -0.74
CA GLY A 146 5.14 -8.49 0.32
C GLY A 146 4.34 -9.43 1.23
N LEU A 147 3.12 -9.03 1.60
CA LEU A 147 2.21 -9.88 2.38
C LEU A 147 1.80 -11.14 1.61
N ASP A 148 1.57 -11.05 0.29
CA ASP A 148 1.29 -12.20 -0.57
C ASP A 148 2.46 -13.19 -0.59
N GLN A 149 3.69 -12.69 -0.71
CA GLN A 149 4.88 -13.54 -0.66
C GLN A 149 5.02 -14.24 0.69
N HIS A 150 4.69 -13.57 1.79
CA HIS A 150 4.73 -14.14 3.14
C HIS A 150 3.77 -15.33 3.32
N PHE A 151 2.60 -15.29 2.66
CA PHE A 151 1.60 -16.36 2.68
C PHE A 151 1.76 -17.38 1.54
N SER A 152 2.62 -17.09 0.56
CA SER A 152 2.90 -18.03 -0.52
C SER A 152 3.75 -19.20 -0.02
N SER A 153 3.41 -20.41 -0.47
CA SER A 153 4.11 -21.66 -0.05
C SER A 153 5.50 -21.83 -0.66
N ASP A 154 6.01 -20.85 -1.42
CA ASP A 154 7.31 -20.91 -2.07
C ASP A 154 8.31 -19.93 -1.42
N PRO A 155 9.04 -20.36 -0.38
CA PRO A 155 10.08 -19.54 0.26
C PRO A 155 11.31 -19.28 -0.63
N ALA A 156 11.36 -19.83 -1.83
CA ALA A 156 12.52 -19.74 -2.74
C ALA A 156 12.64 -18.39 -3.46
N VAL A 157 11.74 -17.44 -3.24
CA VAL A 157 11.68 -16.17 -3.97
C VAL A 157 11.50 -14.97 -3.06
N VAL A 158 12.00 -15.04 -1.83
CA VAL A 158 12.18 -13.79 -1.05
C VAL A 158 13.51 -13.21 -1.53
N PRO A 159 13.52 -12.06 -2.22
CA PRO A 159 14.76 -11.33 -2.49
C PRO A 159 15.48 -11.10 -1.15
N ASP A 160 16.80 -11.24 -1.11
CA ASP A 160 17.56 -11.00 0.11
C ASP A 160 17.27 -9.62 0.71
N THR A 161 16.84 -8.67 -0.15
CA THR A 161 16.25 -7.39 0.29
C THR A 161 15.15 -6.93 -0.67
N ALA A 162 14.14 -6.23 -0.14
CA ALA A 162 13.11 -5.57 -0.96
C ALA A 162 13.73 -4.55 -1.94
N ALA A 163 14.83 -3.90 -1.55
CA ALA A 163 15.55 -2.93 -2.38
C ALA A 163 16.16 -3.59 -3.63
N GLU A 164 16.75 -4.79 -3.50
CA GLU A 164 17.29 -5.54 -4.65
C GLU A 164 16.20 -5.96 -5.63
N TRP A 165 15.06 -6.40 -5.11
CA TRP A 165 13.92 -6.73 -5.97
C TRP A 165 13.39 -5.50 -6.71
N LEU A 166 13.22 -4.36 -6.01
CA LEU A 166 12.76 -3.11 -6.62
C LEU A 166 13.71 -2.62 -7.73
N ALA A 167 15.02 -2.83 -7.57
CA ALA A 167 16.02 -2.49 -8.57
C ALA A 167 16.10 -3.50 -9.74
N SER A 168 15.42 -4.64 -9.64
CA SER A 168 15.40 -5.66 -10.68
C SER A 168 14.44 -5.29 -11.82
N ALA A 169 14.60 -5.94 -12.97
CA ALA A 169 13.65 -5.81 -14.10
C ALA A 169 12.22 -6.22 -13.71
N GLU A 170 12.07 -7.21 -12.81
CA GLU A 170 10.79 -7.66 -12.30
C GLU A 170 10.13 -6.59 -11.41
N GLY A 171 10.88 -6.00 -10.49
CA GLY A 171 10.39 -4.91 -9.64
C GLY A 171 10.03 -3.67 -10.44
N GLY A 172 10.81 -3.33 -11.48
CA GLY A 172 10.50 -2.25 -12.41
C GLY A 172 9.21 -2.50 -13.20
N ASP A 173 8.99 -3.72 -13.72
CA ASP A 173 7.72 -4.09 -14.39
C ASP A 173 6.53 -4.01 -13.41
N PHE A 174 6.69 -4.50 -12.18
CA PHE A 174 5.66 -4.38 -11.14
C PHE A 174 5.32 -2.90 -10.85
N THR A 175 6.34 -2.06 -10.68
CA THR A 175 6.17 -0.62 -10.40
C THR A 175 5.40 0.08 -11.51
N ARG A 176 5.75 -0.15 -12.79
CA ARG A 176 5.04 0.42 -13.93
C ARG A 176 3.57 -0.03 -13.97
N ARG A 177 3.30 -1.32 -13.84
CA ARG A 177 1.93 -1.85 -13.81
C ARG A 177 1.10 -1.32 -12.65
N SER A 178 1.71 -1.17 -11.48
CA SER A 178 1.05 -0.56 -10.31
C SER A 178 0.71 0.90 -10.60
N SER A 179 1.65 1.67 -11.15
CA SER A 179 1.44 3.05 -11.56
C SER A 179 0.30 3.18 -12.57
N ASP A 180 0.31 2.35 -13.62
CA ASP A 180 -0.76 2.31 -14.63
C ASP A 180 -2.13 2.02 -14.00
N ALA A 181 -2.20 1.08 -13.07
CA ALA A 181 -3.46 0.72 -12.42
C ALA A 181 -4.02 1.86 -11.54
N TRP A 182 -3.16 2.63 -10.87
CA TRP A 182 -3.56 3.83 -10.13
C TRP A 182 -3.92 4.98 -11.07
N CYS A 183 -3.25 5.11 -12.23
CA CYS A 183 -3.62 6.04 -13.29
C CYS A 183 -5.05 5.76 -13.78
N GLU A 184 -5.40 4.52 -14.09
CA GLU A 184 -6.75 4.13 -14.50
C GLU A 184 -7.80 4.48 -13.42
N ALA A 185 -7.48 4.28 -12.13
CA ALA A 185 -8.36 4.69 -11.04
C ALA A 185 -8.55 6.22 -10.98
N SER A 186 -7.52 7.00 -11.31
CA SER A 186 -7.58 8.47 -11.39
C SER A 186 -8.45 8.94 -12.56
N ILE A 187 -8.29 8.33 -13.73
CA ILE A 187 -9.11 8.60 -14.92
C ILE A 187 -10.58 8.25 -14.65
N ALA A 188 -10.83 7.11 -14.00
CA ALA A 188 -12.18 6.71 -13.62
C ALA A 188 -12.85 7.70 -12.64
N LEU A 189 -12.06 8.42 -11.82
CA LEU A 189 -12.53 9.49 -10.94
C LEU A 189 -12.78 10.80 -11.67
N GLY A 190 -12.35 10.90 -12.94
CA GLY A 190 -12.56 12.09 -13.81
C GLY A 190 -11.32 12.95 -14.02
N ALA A 191 -10.12 12.45 -13.71
CA ALA A 191 -8.89 13.14 -14.09
C ALA A 191 -8.72 13.19 -15.62
N ASP A 192 -8.07 14.25 -16.11
CA ASP A 192 -7.66 14.31 -17.51
C ASP A 192 -6.70 13.18 -17.85
N GLU A 193 -6.96 12.46 -18.93
CA GLU A 193 -6.22 11.24 -19.28
C GLU A 193 -4.75 11.53 -19.58
N GLU A 194 -4.43 12.60 -20.31
CA GLU A 194 -3.06 12.94 -20.68
C GLU A 194 -2.26 13.33 -19.42
N ALA A 195 -2.84 14.16 -18.56
CA ALA A 195 -2.23 14.57 -17.30
C ALA A 195 -2.03 13.39 -16.35
N ALA A 196 -3.02 12.49 -16.23
CA ALA A 196 -2.94 11.31 -15.37
C ALA A 196 -1.84 10.34 -15.83
N ARG A 197 -1.71 10.10 -17.14
CA ARG A 197 -0.64 9.25 -17.69
C ARG A 197 0.73 9.87 -17.50
N ALA A 198 0.88 11.17 -17.72
CA ALA A 198 2.14 11.87 -17.48
C ALA A 198 2.55 11.83 -15.98
N ALA A 199 1.59 11.94 -15.06
CA ALA A 199 1.86 11.77 -13.63
C ALA A 199 2.28 10.34 -13.29
N ALA A 200 1.64 9.32 -13.90
CA ALA A 200 1.98 7.93 -13.72
C ALA A 200 3.40 7.61 -14.20
N ASP A 201 3.82 8.14 -15.35
CA ASP A 201 5.18 7.97 -15.87
C ASP A 201 6.21 8.58 -14.91
N ARG A 202 5.97 9.81 -14.44
CA ARG A 202 6.87 10.48 -13.49
C ARG A 202 7.00 9.72 -12.17
N VAL A 203 5.89 9.27 -11.59
CA VAL A 203 5.95 8.56 -10.31
C VAL A 203 6.58 7.18 -10.45
N ALA A 204 6.37 6.48 -11.57
CA ALA A 204 7.04 5.21 -11.85
C ALA A 204 8.56 5.42 -11.96
N ALA A 205 9.02 6.43 -12.71
CA ALA A 205 10.42 6.80 -12.82
C ALA A 205 11.03 7.11 -11.43
N PHE A 206 10.34 7.92 -10.63
CA PHE A 206 10.77 8.23 -9.26
C PHE A 206 10.97 6.96 -8.40
N TYR A 207 10.01 6.02 -8.40
CA TYR A 207 10.13 4.77 -7.64
C TYR A 207 11.24 3.85 -8.16
N MET A 208 11.60 3.95 -9.43
CA MET A 208 12.70 3.18 -10.03
C MET A 208 14.06 3.87 -9.88
N GLY A 209 14.11 5.08 -9.32
CA GLY A 209 15.34 5.87 -9.22
C GLY A 209 15.85 6.38 -10.58
N GLU A 210 14.94 6.51 -11.55
CA GLU A 210 15.21 7.10 -12.86
C GLU A 210 14.99 8.61 -12.79
N ASP A 211 15.80 9.41 -13.49
CA ASP A 211 15.54 10.85 -13.61
C ASP A 211 14.26 11.06 -14.45
N PRO A 212 13.26 11.79 -13.97
CA PRO A 212 12.09 12.10 -14.76
C PRO A 212 12.53 13.01 -15.95
N THR A 213 12.36 12.50 -17.16
CA THR A 213 12.64 13.23 -18.40
C THR A 213 11.52 14.21 -18.73
#